data_e9e5ce442661974b123b7d5d5664e908
#
_entry.id   e9e5ce442661974b123b7d5d5664e908
#
_cell.length_a   1.000
_cell.length_b   1.000
_cell.length_c   1.000
_cell.angle_alpha   90.00
_cell.angle_beta   90.00
_cell.angle_gamma   90.00
#
_symmetry.space_group_name_H-M   'P 1'
#
loop_
_entity.id
_entity.type
_entity.pdbx_description
1 polymer ?
#
loop_
_entity_poly.entity_id
_entity_poly.type
_entity_poly.pdbx_seq_one_letter_code
_entity_poly.pdbx_strand_id
1 'polypeptide(L)'
;MTDEYRIVAVHDSEDPYDPERLRKINEHPCYSEKAYHVFGRCHLPVAPKCNIQCNYCIRDFDCVNENRPGVTSQVLNPEEAFNLARRVVRDYPYVKVTAVAGPGDPLANPETFETLRLVHEEFPDQIMCISTNGLMLPEYIEELAKYDVGNITVTLNAVDPAIGEKIYSWVDYKGKRYHGREAAEILLSQQLRGIEMAVARDVFVKINTVYIPGINDEHIPEIARIGGEMGVFTHNIIPVIPQYKFADITPPTPEDKQEMQDRCAPYLRQMRHCVRCRADAIGKLGQDVQSSIFQQMRDEKKE
;
A
#
# COMPACT_ATOMS: atom_id res chain seq x y z
N MET A 1 -19.95 28.07 -2.13
CA MET A 1 -18.95 28.47 -1.11
C MET A 1 -18.00 27.30 -0.95
N THR A 2 -16.81 27.54 -1.38
CA THR A 2 -15.74 26.56 -1.54
C THR A 2 -15.14 26.26 -0.19
N ASP A 3 -15.44 25.08 0.37
CA ASP A 3 -14.65 24.53 1.46
C ASP A 3 -13.30 24.12 0.88
N GLU A 4 -12.33 25.01 1.03
CA GLU A 4 -10.91 24.68 0.91
C GLU A 4 -10.64 23.56 1.89
N TYR A 5 -10.32 22.38 1.37
CA TYR A 5 -9.77 21.29 2.16
C TYR A 5 -8.45 21.78 2.77
N ARG A 6 -8.56 22.38 3.94
CA ARG A 6 -7.42 22.54 4.85
C ARG A 6 -6.80 21.15 4.97
N ILE A 7 -5.53 21.04 4.60
CA ILE A 7 -4.66 20.08 5.25
C ILE A 7 -4.90 20.36 6.73
N VAL A 8 -5.64 19.50 7.41
CA VAL A 8 -5.73 19.55 8.85
C VAL A 8 -4.37 19.07 9.31
N ALA A 9 -3.44 20.03 9.41
CA ALA A 9 -2.33 19.87 10.30
C ALA A 9 -2.94 19.65 11.68
N VAL A 10 -2.76 18.48 12.25
CA VAL A 10 -3.05 18.22 13.66
C VAL A 10 -2.06 18.99 14.55
N HIS A 11 -1.30 19.91 13.99
CA HIS A 11 -0.42 20.83 14.70
C HIS A 11 -0.56 22.24 14.15
N ASP A 12 -1.12 23.13 14.96
CA ASP A 12 -0.94 24.56 14.82
C ASP A 12 0.56 24.90 14.95
N SER A 13 1.03 25.73 14.03
CA SER A 13 2.36 26.33 13.93
C SER A 13 3.52 25.41 13.50
N GLU A 14 4.02 25.70 12.30
CA GLU A 14 5.20 25.14 11.63
C GLU A 14 5.04 23.66 11.24
N ASP A 15 4.83 23.44 9.97
CA ASP A 15 4.73 22.12 9.35
C ASP A 15 6.03 21.33 9.69
N PRO A 16 5.96 20.25 10.48
CA PRO A 16 7.15 19.59 11.02
C PRO A 16 7.95 18.84 9.94
N TYR A 17 7.43 18.80 8.71
CA TYR A 17 8.05 18.05 7.63
C TYR A 17 9.00 18.90 6.81
N ASP A 18 10.11 18.29 6.39
CA ASP A 18 11.03 18.86 5.43
C ASP A 18 10.30 19.29 4.13
N PRO A 19 10.60 20.48 3.55
CA PRO A 19 9.93 20.98 2.35
C PRO A 19 9.99 20.03 1.15
N GLU A 20 11.07 19.25 0.99
CA GLU A 20 11.19 18.29 -0.09
C GLU A 20 10.26 17.09 0.13
N ARG A 21 10.12 16.63 1.37
CA ARG A 21 9.16 15.57 1.72
C ARG A 21 7.72 16.02 1.50
N LEU A 22 7.39 17.26 1.84
CA LEU A 22 6.08 17.85 1.53
C LEU A 22 5.84 17.93 0.03
N ARG A 23 6.85 18.29 -0.77
CA ARG A 23 6.75 18.23 -2.22
C ARG A 23 6.43 16.83 -2.71
N LYS A 24 7.18 15.82 -2.23
CA LYS A 24 6.96 14.41 -2.61
C LYS A 24 5.54 13.94 -2.27
N ILE A 25 5.00 14.29 -1.10
CA ILE A 25 3.63 13.92 -0.73
C ILE A 25 2.59 14.62 -1.61
N ASN A 26 2.83 15.88 -1.97
CA ASN A 26 1.94 16.66 -2.82
C ASN A 26 1.96 16.20 -4.29
N GLU A 27 2.99 15.47 -4.72
CA GLU A 27 3.10 14.84 -6.04
C GLU A 27 2.66 13.37 -6.04
N HIS A 28 2.37 12.80 -4.86
CA HIS A 28 1.99 11.39 -4.75
C HIS A 28 0.47 11.21 -4.89
N PRO A 29 -0.04 10.54 -5.96
CA PRO A 29 -1.46 10.44 -6.26
C PRO A 29 -2.29 9.72 -5.19
N CYS A 30 -1.69 8.87 -4.35
CA CYS A 30 -2.40 8.19 -3.26
C CYS A 30 -2.46 9.00 -1.96
N TYR A 31 -1.71 10.09 -1.85
CA TYR A 31 -1.62 10.88 -0.63
C TYR A 31 -2.22 12.29 -0.81
N SER A 32 -2.35 12.75 -2.04
CA SER A 32 -2.91 14.06 -2.38
C SER A 32 -3.99 13.91 -3.45
N GLU A 33 -5.20 14.39 -3.16
CA GLU A 33 -6.31 14.39 -4.11
C GLU A 33 -6.02 15.31 -5.32
N LYS A 34 -5.27 16.41 -5.11
CA LYS A 34 -4.82 17.27 -6.22
C LYS A 34 -3.84 16.51 -7.13
N ALA A 35 -2.91 15.73 -6.55
CA ALA A 35 -1.96 14.91 -7.29
C ALA A 35 -2.64 13.80 -8.11
N TYR A 36 -3.77 13.28 -7.63
CA TYR A 36 -4.56 12.24 -8.29
C TYR A 36 -4.84 12.54 -9.77
N HIS A 37 -5.18 13.78 -10.09
CA HIS A 37 -5.52 14.20 -11.45
C HIS A 37 -4.30 14.57 -12.31
N VAL A 38 -3.17 14.85 -11.71
CA VAL A 38 -1.98 15.42 -12.38
C VAL A 38 -0.91 14.37 -12.57
N PHE A 39 -0.57 13.67 -11.50
CA PHE A 39 0.59 12.76 -11.46
C PHE A 39 0.19 11.29 -11.59
N GLY A 40 1.16 10.48 -11.99
CA GLY A 40 1.02 9.03 -12.16
C GLY A 40 1.94 8.24 -11.25
N ARG A 41 1.71 6.92 -11.25
CA ARG A 41 2.57 5.92 -10.60
C ARG A 41 2.98 4.83 -11.59
N CYS A 42 4.10 4.18 -11.28
CA CYS A 42 4.58 2.97 -11.92
C CYS A 42 4.70 1.89 -10.84
N HIS A 43 3.87 0.87 -10.92
CA HIS A 43 3.99 -0.31 -10.07
C HIS A 43 4.84 -1.38 -10.76
N LEU A 44 5.82 -1.91 -10.02
CA LEU A 44 6.74 -2.93 -10.48
C LEU A 44 6.37 -4.27 -9.86
N PRO A 45 5.82 -5.24 -10.63
CA PRO A 45 5.30 -6.50 -10.10
C PRO A 45 6.42 -7.52 -9.88
N VAL A 46 7.29 -7.29 -8.88
CA VAL A 46 8.47 -8.12 -8.59
C VAL A 46 8.31 -9.01 -7.34
N ALA A 47 7.17 -8.96 -6.66
CA ALA A 47 6.97 -9.57 -5.34
C ALA A 47 5.88 -10.65 -5.34
N PRO A 48 6.09 -11.84 -5.94
CA PRO A 48 5.04 -12.87 -6.03
C PRO A 48 4.75 -13.60 -4.71
N LYS A 49 5.72 -13.68 -3.78
CA LYS A 49 5.55 -14.39 -2.51
C LYS A 49 4.89 -13.51 -1.47
N CYS A 50 4.20 -14.14 -0.51
CA CYS A 50 3.68 -13.48 0.68
C CYS A 50 3.89 -14.39 1.90
N ASN A 51 4.09 -13.82 3.06
CA ASN A 51 4.40 -14.49 4.32
C ASN A 51 3.21 -14.60 5.27
N ILE A 52 1.99 -14.22 4.82
CA ILE A 52 0.74 -14.42 5.54
C ILE A 52 -0.35 -14.97 4.62
N GLN A 53 -1.42 -15.53 5.17
CA GLN A 53 -2.63 -15.90 4.42
C GLN A 53 -3.84 -15.21 5.00
N CYS A 54 -4.35 -14.21 4.27
CA CYS A 54 -5.64 -13.60 4.56
C CYS A 54 -6.79 -14.51 4.14
N ASN A 55 -7.85 -14.57 4.94
CA ASN A 55 -9.02 -15.41 4.68
C ASN A 55 -9.87 -14.94 3.46
N TYR A 56 -9.57 -13.77 2.91
CA TYR A 56 -10.16 -13.21 1.69
C TYR A 56 -9.19 -13.23 0.48
N CYS A 57 -8.10 -14.00 0.51
CA CYS A 57 -7.09 -14.05 -0.56
C CYS A 57 -6.85 -15.49 -1.04
N ILE A 58 -7.01 -15.76 -2.33
CA ILE A 58 -6.78 -17.07 -2.95
C ILE A 58 -5.39 -17.23 -3.58
N ARG A 59 -4.60 -16.18 -3.69
CA ARG A 59 -3.24 -16.17 -4.27
C ARG A 59 -3.13 -16.42 -5.78
N ASP A 60 -4.21 -16.69 -6.45
CA ASP A 60 -4.26 -16.85 -7.92
C ASP A 60 -4.21 -15.49 -8.63
N PHE A 61 -4.46 -14.41 -7.88
CA PHE A 61 -4.51 -13.04 -8.36
C PHE A 61 -3.59 -12.14 -7.52
N ASP A 62 -3.41 -10.91 -7.97
CA ASP A 62 -2.70 -9.87 -7.24
C ASP A 62 -3.28 -9.66 -5.84
N CYS A 63 -2.48 -9.10 -4.92
CA CYS A 63 -2.89 -8.85 -3.54
C CYS A 63 -4.17 -8.01 -3.47
N VAL A 64 -5.21 -8.56 -2.87
CA VAL A 64 -6.55 -7.94 -2.81
C VAL A 64 -6.63 -6.73 -1.87
N ASN A 65 -5.58 -6.47 -1.09
CA ASN A 65 -5.46 -5.27 -0.27
C ASN A 65 -5.13 -4.02 -1.10
N GLU A 66 -4.57 -4.20 -2.29
CA GLU A 66 -4.12 -3.11 -3.15
C GLU A 66 -4.78 -3.15 -4.52
N ASN A 67 -5.15 -4.34 -4.99
CA ASN A 67 -5.44 -4.55 -6.40
C ASN A 67 -6.91 -4.83 -6.68
N ARG A 68 -7.26 -4.66 -7.95
CA ARG A 68 -8.59 -4.97 -8.48
C ARG A 68 -8.87 -6.46 -8.41
N PRO A 69 -10.14 -6.88 -8.25
CA PRO A 69 -10.51 -8.28 -8.23
C PRO A 69 -10.12 -9.01 -9.54
N GLY A 70 -9.67 -10.25 -9.42
CA GLY A 70 -9.47 -11.15 -10.55
C GLY A 70 -8.33 -10.75 -11.50
N VAL A 71 -7.38 -9.96 -11.04
CA VAL A 71 -6.23 -9.53 -11.82
C VAL A 71 -5.00 -10.33 -11.45
N THR A 72 -4.25 -10.79 -12.46
CA THR A 72 -2.93 -11.41 -12.33
C THR A 72 -1.94 -10.62 -13.16
N SER A 73 -0.95 -10.00 -12.51
CA SER A 73 0.12 -9.28 -13.17
C SER A 73 1.21 -10.22 -13.67
N GLN A 74 1.91 -9.80 -14.72
CA GLN A 74 3.15 -10.45 -15.13
C GLN A 74 4.22 -10.16 -14.06
N VAL A 75 4.84 -11.21 -13.50
CA VAL A 75 5.97 -11.05 -12.58
C VAL A 75 7.23 -10.75 -13.38
N LEU A 76 7.94 -9.71 -12.97
CA LEU A 76 9.21 -9.28 -13.55
C LEU A 76 10.37 -9.65 -12.62
N ASN A 77 11.55 -9.92 -13.19
CA ASN A 77 12.77 -9.91 -12.41
C ASN A 77 13.27 -8.45 -12.20
N PRO A 78 14.24 -8.19 -11.29
CA PRO A 78 14.69 -6.84 -10.99
C PRO A 78 15.22 -6.04 -12.20
N GLU A 79 15.92 -6.69 -13.12
CA GLU A 79 16.43 -6.06 -14.33
C GLU A 79 15.31 -5.66 -15.32
N GLU A 80 14.34 -6.54 -15.51
CA GLU A 80 13.16 -6.25 -16.33
C GLU A 80 12.32 -5.12 -15.72
N ALA A 81 12.14 -5.12 -14.40
CA ALA A 81 11.42 -4.09 -13.67
C ALA A 81 12.14 -2.74 -13.76
N PHE A 82 13.46 -2.73 -13.63
CA PHE A 82 14.27 -1.54 -13.78
C PHE A 82 14.20 -0.97 -15.22
N ASN A 83 14.30 -1.82 -16.25
CA ASN A 83 14.15 -1.40 -17.64
C ASN A 83 12.76 -0.82 -17.93
N LEU A 84 11.72 -1.39 -17.32
CA LEU A 84 10.36 -0.84 -17.36
C LEU A 84 10.29 0.54 -16.68
N ALA A 85 10.84 0.67 -15.47
CA ALA A 85 10.88 1.95 -14.74
C ALA A 85 11.62 3.03 -15.54
N ARG A 86 12.80 2.70 -16.10
CA ARG A 86 13.61 3.61 -16.95
C ARG A 86 12.80 4.12 -18.14
N ARG A 87 12.08 3.24 -18.83
CA ARG A 87 11.21 3.61 -19.94
C ARG A 87 10.08 4.53 -19.49
N VAL A 88 9.40 4.17 -18.39
CA VAL A 88 8.26 4.93 -17.87
C VAL A 88 8.68 6.34 -17.43
N VAL A 89 9.77 6.45 -16.69
CA VAL A 89 10.27 7.75 -16.21
C VAL A 89 10.67 8.65 -17.39
N ARG A 90 11.27 8.09 -18.44
CA ARG A 90 11.66 8.84 -19.64
C ARG A 90 10.47 9.27 -20.48
N ASP A 91 9.53 8.36 -20.75
CA ASP A 91 8.48 8.56 -21.75
C ASP A 91 7.20 9.17 -21.14
N TYR A 92 7.05 9.11 -19.80
CA TYR A 92 5.89 9.61 -19.05
C TYR A 92 6.31 10.49 -17.86
N PRO A 93 6.81 11.71 -18.08
CA PRO A 93 7.40 12.57 -17.03
C PRO A 93 6.41 12.98 -15.93
N TYR A 94 5.10 12.76 -16.14
CA TYR A 94 4.09 12.94 -15.11
C TYR A 94 4.01 11.77 -14.12
N VAL A 95 4.69 10.64 -14.38
CA VAL A 95 4.80 9.53 -13.44
C VAL A 95 5.90 9.86 -12.44
N LYS A 96 5.49 10.21 -11.23
CA LYS A 96 6.38 10.66 -10.13
C LYS A 96 6.66 9.57 -9.12
N VAL A 97 5.83 8.54 -9.07
CA VAL A 97 5.92 7.45 -8.07
C VAL A 97 6.34 6.16 -8.72
N THR A 98 7.37 5.53 -8.18
CA THR A 98 7.73 4.13 -8.46
C THR A 98 7.46 3.30 -7.21
N ALA A 99 6.67 2.24 -7.35
CA ALA A 99 6.22 1.46 -6.21
C ALA A 99 6.28 -0.05 -6.44
N VAL A 100 6.46 -0.80 -5.35
CA VAL A 100 6.24 -2.24 -5.30
C VAL A 100 5.03 -2.52 -4.41
N ALA A 101 3.94 -3.01 -5.02
CA ALA A 101 2.66 -3.27 -4.35
C ALA A 101 2.14 -4.70 -4.62
N GLY A 102 3.02 -5.61 -4.94
CA GLY A 102 2.63 -6.99 -5.20
C GLY A 102 3.39 -7.67 -6.35
N PRO A 103 2.81 -8.80 -6.84
CA PRO A 103 1.49 -9.43 -6.56
C PRO A 103 1.27 -9.95 -5.15
N GLY A 104 2.33 -10.33 -4.41
CA GLY A 104 2.31 -10.73 -3.00
C GLY A 104 2.71 -9.60 -2.06
N ASP A 105 3.65 -9.89 -1.13
CA ASP A 105 4.16 -8.89 -0.19
C ASP A 105 5.59 -8.47 -0.55
N PRO A 106 5.88 -7.18 -0.76
CA PRO A 106 7.22 -6.69 -1.10
C PRO A 106 8.32 -7.15 -0.15
N LEU A 107 8.06 -7.16 1.15
CA LEU A 107 9.07 -7.51 2.17
C LEU A 107 9.27 -9.03 2.35
N ALA A 108 8.51 -9.85 1.61
CA ALA A 108 8.72 -11.30 1.53
C ALA A 108 9.55 -11.72 0.29
N ASN A 109 10.06 -10.74 -0.48
CA ASN A 109 10.73 -10.97 -1.76
C ASN A 109 12.03 -10.16 -1.84
N PRO A 110 13.20 -10.79 -1.92
CA PRO A 110 14.47 -10.09 -2.06
C PRO A 110 14.58 -9.28 -3.35
N GLU A 111 13.85 -9.67 -4.39
CA GLU A 111 13.74 -8.98 -5.68
C GLU A 111 13.24 -7.53 -5.53
N THR A 112 12.46 -7.26 -4.49
CA THR A 112 11.99 -5.91 -4.15
C THR A 112 13.16 -4.97 -3.85
N PHE A 113 14.08 -5.39 -3.00
CA PHE A 113 15.19 -4.56 -2.54
C PHE A 113 16.17 -4.25 -3.69
N GLU A 114 16.47 -5.25 -4.52
CA GLU A 114 17.31 -5.07 -5.70
C GLU A 114 16.66 -4.11 -6.70
N THR A 115 15.35 -4.26 -6.92
CA THR A 115 14.59 -3.34 -7.80
C THR A 115 14.61 -1.90 -7.27
N LEU A 116 14.34 -1.72 -5.97
CA LEU A 116 14.37 -0.39 -5.34
C LEU A 116 15.76 0.24 -5.43
N ARG A 117 16.82 -0.54 -5.19
CA ARG A 117 18.21 -0.09 -5.32
C ARG A 117 18.49 0.43 -6.73
N LEU A 118 18.22 -0.38 -7.76
CA LEU A 118 18.47 -0.03 -9.16
C LEU A 118 17.72 1.24 -9.59
N VAL A 119 16.45 1.35 -9.17
CA VAL A 119 15.65 2.53 -9.52
C VAL A 119 16.15 3.78 -8.79
N HIS A 120 16.47 3.68 -7.50
CA HIS A 120 16.96 4.80 -6.69
C HIS A 120 18.32 5.33 -7.20
N GLU A 121 19.24 4.44 -7.57
CA GLU A 121 20.55 4.82 -8.10
C GLU A 121 20.46 5.60 -9.42
N GLU A 122 19.55 5.24 -10.32
CA GLU A 122 19.36 5.92 -11.60
C GLU A 122 18.45 7.14 -11.52
N PHE A 123 17.41 7.08 -10.66
CA PHE A 123 16.34 8.09 -10.56
C PHE A 123 16.12 8.54 -9.12
N PRO A 124 17.08 9.23 -8.49
CA PRO A 124 16.98 9.62 -7.07
C PRO A 124 15.80 10.56 -6.76
N ASP A 125 15.27 11.25 -7.77
CA ASP A 125 14.12 12.16 -7.62
C ASP A 125 12.76 11.43 -7.67
N GLN A 126 12.73 10.14 -8.01
CA GLN A 126 11.48 9.37 -7.99
C GLN A 126 10.99 9.15 -6.56
N ILE A 127 9.70 9.30 -6.36
CA ILE A 127 9.05 9.00 -5.09
C ILE A 127 8.94 7.48 -4.96
N MET A 128 9.73 6.91 -4.05
CA MET A 128 9.71 5.47 -3.80
C MET A 128 8.62 5.10 -2.80
N CYS A 129 7.83 4.06 -3.14
CA CYS A 129 6.71 3.62 -2.34
C CYS A 129 6.62 2.09 -2.28
N ILE A 130 6.19 1.54 -1.15
CA ILE A 130 5.84 0.12 -1.02
C ILE A 130 4.49 -0.06 -0.35
N SER A 131 3.85 -1.21 -0.63
CA SER A 131 2.64 -1.61 0.09
C SER A 131 2.79 -3.03 0.63
N THR A 132 2.77 -3.17 1.95
CA THR A 132 3.10 -4.40 2.67
C THR A 132 2.05 -4.77 3.71
N ASN A 133 2.02 -6.06 4.10
CA ASN A 133 1.26 -6.51 5.25
C ASN A 133 1.89 -6.11 6.60
N GLY A 134 3.10 -5.57 6.60
CA GLY A 134 3.79 -5.04 7.76
C GLY A 134 4.54 -6.05 8.63
N LEU A 135 4.41 -7.37 8.38
CA LEU A 135 5.03 -8.40 9.21
C LEU A 135 6.55 -8.23 9.31
N MET A 136 7.21 -7.91 8.21
CA MET A 136 8.66 -7.76 8.13
C MET A 136 9.14 -6.31 8.16
N LEU A 137 8.24 -5.34 8.33
CA LEU A 137 8.60 -3.93 8.29
C LEU A 137 9.64 -3.53 9.34
N PRO A 138 9.58 -3.97 10.61
CA PRO A 138 10.61 -3.66 11.60
C PRO A 138 12.01 -4.15 11.24
N GLU A 139 12.08 -5.27 10.51
CA GLU A 139 13.35 -5.89 10.11
C GLU A 139 14.00 -5.12 8.94
N TYR A 140 13.19 -4.51 8.07
CA TYR A 140 13.67 -3.92 6.81
C TYR A 140 13.57 -2.39 6.73
N ILE A 141 13.08 -1.70 7.75
CA ILE A 141 12.91 -0.23 7.70
C ILE A 141 14.23 0.50 7.44
N GLU A 142 15.35 0.01 8.00
CA GLU A 142 16.68 0.59 7.76
C GLU A 142 17.18 0.32 6.34
N GLU A 143 16.83 -0.81 5.76
CA GLU A 143 17.17 -1.13 4.37
C GLU A 143 16.36 -0.26 3.41
N LEU A 144 15.07 -0.09 3.67
CA LEU A 144 14.19 0.76 2.86
C LEU A 144 14.64 2.24 2.89
N ALA A 145 15.17 2.69 4.01
CA ALA A 145 15.69 4.05 4.14
C ALA A 145 16.90 4.33 3.23
N LYS A 146 17.71 3.31 2.91
CA LYS A 146 18.84 3.46 1.96
C LYS A 146 18.40 3.81 0.54
N TYR A 147 17.18 3.47 0.17
CA TYR A 147 16.59 3.70 -1.15
C TYR A 147 15.57 4.84 -1.14
N ASP A 148 15.59 5.69 -0.11
CA ASP A 148 14.66 6.82 0.09
C ASP A 148 13.18 6.44 -0.07
N VAL A 149 12.81 5.26 0.49
CA VAL A 149 11.40 4.85 0.53
C VAL A 149 10.66 5.70 1.55
N GLY A 150 10.17 6.84 1.09
CA GLY A 150 9.51 7.85 1.90
C GLY A 150 8.00 7.62 2.10
N ASN A 151 7.42 6.63 1.43
CA ASN A 151 5.99 6.34 1.47
C ASN A 151 5.76 4.84 1.68
N ILE A 152 5.11 4.46 2.76
CA ILE A 152 4.81 3.06 3.09
C ILE A 152 3.32 2.90 3.37
N THR A 153 2.69 1.97 2.65
CA THR A 153 1.34 1.51 2.97
C THR A 153 1.43 0.22 3.79
N VAL A 154 0.79 0.20 4.95
CA VAL A 154 0.66 -1.00 5.79
C VAL A 154 -0.78 -1.45 5.82
N THR A 155 -1.04 -2.72 5.48
CA THR A 155 -2.39 -3.30 5.64
C THR A 155 -2.60 -3.69 7.10
N LEU A 156 -3.46 -2.95 7.80
CA LEU A 156 -3.83 -3.17 9.21
C LEU A 156 -5.34 -3.39 9.31
N ASN A 157 -5.77 -4.63 9.52
CA ASN A 157 -7.19 -4.98 9.52
C ASN A 157 -7.78 -5.17 10.92
N ALA A 158 -6.94 -5.20 11.94
CA ALA A 158 -7.32 -5.30 13.34
C ALA A 158 -6.20 -4.76 14.23
N VAL A 159 -6.57 -4.23 15.40
CA VAL A 159 -5.68 -3.87 16.51
C VAL A 159 -6.02 -4.68 17.77
N ASP A 160 -6.92 -5.67 17.63
CA ASP A 160 -7.21 -6.71 18.61
C ASP A 160 -6.90 -8.09 18.00
N PRO A 161 -6.03 -8.89 18.62
CA PRO A 161 -5.72 -10.24 18.15
C PRO A 161 -6.93 -11.17 18.04
N ALA A 162 -7.97 -10.96 18.86
CA ALA A 162 -9.21 -11.75 18.78
C ALA A 162 -10.03 -11.48 17.50
N ILE A 163 -9.84 -10.31 16.88
CA ILE A 163 -10.40 -10.01 15.56
C ILE A 163 -9.42 -10.50 14.48
N GLY A 164 -8.12 -10.28 14.66
CA GLY A 164 -7.09 -10.70 13.74
C GLY A 164 -7.09 -12.21 13.45
N GLU A 165 -7.31 -13.06 14.49
CA GLU A 165 -7.38 -14.52 14.32
C GLU A 165 -8.52 -14.99 13.40
N LYS A 166 -9.58 -14.20 13.26
CA LYS A 166 -10.67 -14.47 12.32
C LYS A 166 -10.32 -14.10 10.89
N ILE A 167 -9.36 -13.17 10.71
CA ILE A 167 -8.97 -12.61 9.40
C ILE A 167 -7.84 -13.40 8.76
N TYR A 168 -6.89 -13.90 9.54
CA TYR A 168 -5.67 -14.55 9.04
C TYR A 168 -5.67 -16.06 9.30
N SER A 169 -5.42 -16.86 8.26
CA SER A 169 -5.29 -18.32 8.38
C SER A 169 -3.98 -18.75 9.01
N TRP A 170 -2.90 -18.06 8.63
CA TRP A 170 -1.55 -18.31 9.13
C TRP A 170 -0.63 -17.13 8.88
N VAL A 171 0.47 -17.09 9.62
CA VAL A 171 1.58 -16.15 9.51
C VAL A 171 2.89 -16.94 9.55
N ASP A 172 3.75 -16.77 8.53
CA ASP A 172 5.11 -17.34 8.51
C ASP A 172 6.11 -16.31 9.02
N TYR A 173 6.66 -16.54 10.19
CA TYR A 173 7.59 -15.62 10.83
C TYR A 173 8.80 -16.37 11.40
N LYS A 174 10.01 -15.89 11.08
CA LYS A 174 11.29 -16.48 11.51
C LYS A 174 11.38 -18.00 11.28
N GLY A 175 10.94 -18.46 10.10
CA GLY A 175 11.02 -19.85 9.70
C GLY A 175 9.97 -20.79 10.31
N LYS A 176 9.01 -20.26 11.06
CA LYS A 176 7.91 -21.03 11.65
C LYS A 176 6.56 -20.50 11.20
N ARG A 177 5.61 -21.40 10.96
CA ARG A 177 4.21 -21.07 10.68
C ARG A 177 3.40 -21.05 11.97
N TYR A 178 2.65 -19.96 12.13
CA TYR A 178 1.76 -19.71 13.26
C TYR A 178 0.33 -19.65 12.79
N HIS A 179 -0.62 -19.98 13.69
CA HIS A 179 -2.06 -20.00 13.42
C HIS A 179 -2.83 -19.35 14.57
N GLY A 180 -4.12 -19.01 14.30
CA GLY A 180 -5.04 -18.50 15.30
C GLY A 180 -4.53 -17.23 15.98
N ARG A 181 -4.78 -17.15 17.29
CA ARG A 181 -4.45 -15.97 18.09
C ARG A 181 -2.95 -15.65 18.11
N GLU A 182 -2.07 -16.65 18.23
CA GLU A 182 -0.61 -16.44 18.22
C GLU A 182 -0.14 -15.80 16.91
N ALA A 183 -0.68 -16.23 15.77
CA ALA A 183 -0.39 -15.61 14.47
C ALA A 183 -0.85 -14.15 14.41
N ALA A 184 -2.04 -13.86 14.93
CA ALA A 184 -2.57 -12.49 14.96
C ALA A 184 -1.76 -11.57 15.88
N GLU A 185 -1.34 -12.06 17.05
CA GLU A 185 -0.50 -11.32 18.00
C GLU A 185 0.87 -10.97 17.40
N ILE A 186 1.52 -11.93 16.72
CA ILE A 186 2.79 -11.71 16.04
C ILE A 186 2.64 -10.65 14.94
N LEU A 187 1.65 -10.83 14.06
CA LEU A 187 1.44 -9.90 12.96
C LEU A 187 1.17 -8.49 13.46
N LEU A 188 0.23 -8.34 14.39
CA LEU A 188 -0.13 -7.04 14.99
C LEU A 188 1.05 -6.37 15.66
N SER A 189 1.81 -7.10 16.48
CA SER A 189 3.01 -6.57 17.13
C SER A 189 4.03 -6.03 16.14
N GLN A 190 4.27 -6.75 15.03
CA GLN A 190 5.20 -6.31 13.99
C GLN A 190 4.65 -5.12 13.19
N GLN A 191 3.36 -5.11 12.89
CA GLN A 191 2.71 -3.99 12.20
C GLN A 191 2.83 -2.69 13.00
N LEU A 192 2.43 -2.70 14.28
CA LEU A 192 2.47 -1.50 15.13
C LEU A 192 3.91 -1.04 15.32
N ARG A 193 4.84 -1.94 15.63
CA ARG A 193 6.25 -1.61 15.75
C ARG A 193 6.82 -1.04 14.45
N GLY A 194 6.49 -1.63 13.30
CA GLY A 194 6.96 -1.15 12.01
C GLY A 194 6.42 0.23 11.65
N ILE A 195 5.16 0.50 11.96
CA ILE A 195 4.53 1.82 11.77
C ILE A 195 5.24 2.86 12.65
N GLU A 196 5.44 2.57 13.94
CA GLU A 196 6.15 3.45 14.88
C GLU A 196 7.57 3.78 14.38
N MET A 197 8.32 2.76 13.96
CA MET A 197 9.67 2.94 13.42
C MET A 197 9.68 3.76 12.13
N ALA A 198 8.69 3.60 11.25
CA ALA A 198 8.57 4.35 10.01
C ALA A 198 8.23 5.83 10.28
N VAL A 199 7.25 6.09 11.14
CA VAL A 199 6.86 7.46 11.53
C VAL A 199 8.01 8.18 12.21
N ALA A 200 8.76 7.51 13.12
CA ALA A 200 9.93 8.07 13.78
C ALA A 200 11.07 8.44 12.81
N ARG A 201 11.01 8.01 11.54
CA ARG A 201 11.94 8.37 10.44
C ARG A 201 11.32 9.32 9.42
N ASP A 202 10.24 9.98 9.80
CA ASP A 202 9.46 10.88 8.93
C ASP A 202 8.98 10.19 7.63
N VAL A 203 8.80 8.88 7.62
CA VAL A 203 8.17 8.16 6.51
C VAL A 203 6.66 8.39 6.58
N PHE A 204 6.07 8.78 5.46
CA PHE A 204 4.61 8.93 5.37
C PHE A 204 3.94 7.56 5.33
N VAL A 205 3.33 7.18 6.44
CA VAL A 205 2.62 5.91 6.55
C VAL A 205 1.16 6.10 6.16
N LYS A 206 0.67 5.22 5.30
CA LYS A 206 -0.75 5.01 5.02
C LYS A 206 -1.19 3.66 5.59
N ILE A 207 -2.29 3.62 6.32
CA ILE A 207 -2.95 2.36 6.68
C ILE A 207 -3.98 2.04 5.60
N ASN A 208 -3.94 0.81 5.07
CA ASN A 208 -5.07 0.21 4.36
C ASN A 208 -5.80 -0.73 5.31
N THR A 209 -7.13 -0.60 5.40
CA THR A 209 -7.99 -1.53 6.15
C THR A 209 -9.03 -2.12 5.23
N VAL A 210 -9.06 -3.44 5.13
CA VAL A 210 -10.14 -4.15 4.44
C VAL A 210 -11.36 -4.16 5.34
N TYR A 211 -12.46 -3.57 4.88
CA TYR A 211 -13.75 -3.56 5.56
C TYR A 211 -14.44 -4.91 5.34
N ILE A 212 -14.59 -5.68 6.41
CA ILE A 212 -15.11 -7.06 6.40
C ILE A 212 -16.35 -7.09 7.31
N PRO A 213 -17.56 -6.91 6.74
CA PRO A 213 -18.79 -6.89 7.52
C PRO A 213 -18.97 -8.10 8.42
N GLY A 214 -19.38 -7.87 9.67
CA GLY A 214 -19.55 -8.89 10.71
C GLY A 214 -18.25 -9.39 11.36
N ILE A 215 -17.07 -8.86 10.94
CA ILE A 215 -15.78 -9.25 11.52
C ILE A 215 -15.04 -8.06 12.11
N ASN A 216 -14.80 -7.00 11.34
CA ASN A 216 -14.06 -5.83 11.83
C ASN A 216 -14.79 -4.49 11.67
N ASP A 217 -16.00 -4.47 11.21
CA ASP A 217 -16.80 -3.27 10.96
C ASP A 217 -16.88 -2.35 12.20
N GLU A 218 -17.21 -2.88 13.37
CA GLU A 218 -17.25 -2.07 14.61
C GLU A 218 -15.86 -1.71 15.16
N HIS A 219 -14.81 -2.31 14.60
CA HIS A 219 -13.43 -2.14 15.06
C HIS A 219 -12.61 -1.17 14.21
N ILE A 220 -13.04 -0.86 12.97
CA ILE A 220 -12.31 0.04 12.06
C ILE A 220 -12.10 1.43 12.67
N PRO A 221 -13.03 2.08 13.39
CA PRO A 221 -12.78 3.35 14.06
C PRO A 221 -11.65 3.29 15.10
N GLU A 222 -11.47 2.16 15.78
CA GLU A 222 -10.37 1.96 16.73
C GLU A 222 -9.00 1.87 16.00
N ILE A 223 -8.97 1.25 14.82
CA ILE A 223 -7.77 1.25 13.96
C ILE A 223 -7.41 2.69 13.56
N ALA A 224 -8.40 3.49 13.18
CA ALA A 224 -8.19 4.90 12.83
C ALA A 224 -7.69 5.71 14.03
N ARG A 225 -8.25 5.49 15.23
CA ARG A 225 -7.83 6.16 16.46
C ARG A 225 -6.37 5.86 16.80
N ILE A 226 -6.00 4.58 16.84
CA ILE A 226 -4.61 4.15 17.13
C ILE A 226 -3.65 4.67 16.05
N GLY A 227 -4.04 4.56 14.76
CA GLY A 227 -3.24 5.10 13.67
C GLY A 227 -2.98 6.60 13.80
N GLY A 228 -4.01 7.37 14.18
CA GLY A 228 -3.87 8.81 14.41
C GLY A 228 -2.93 9.13 15.58
N GLU A 229 -3.04 8.41 16.70
CA GLU A 229 -2.16 8.56 17.86
C GLU A 229 -0.70 8.21 17.54
N MET A 230 -0.48 7.28 16.61
CA MET A 230 0.86 6.89 16.14
C MET A 230 1.45 7.86 15.11
N GLY A 231 0.71 8.88 14.65
CA GLY A 231 1.18 9.82 13.63
C GLY A 231 1.09 9.28 12.19
N VAL A 232 0.24 8.30 11.93
CA VAL A 232 -0.04 7.82 10.56
C VAL A 232 -0.64 8.96 9.73
N PHE A 233 -0.20 9.11 8.50
CA PHE A 233 -0.58 10.24 7.66
C PHE A 233 -2.02 10.12 7.12
N THR A 234 -2.45 8.92 6.72
CA THR A 234 -3.78 8.74 6.13
C THR A 234 -4.26 7.28 6.23
N HIS A 235 -5.57 7.11 6.21
CA HIS A 235 -6.26 5.83 6.26
C HIS A 235 -7.09 5.60 5.01
N ASN A 236 -7.01 4.42 4.43
CA ASN A 236 -7.80 4.00 3.27
C ASN A 236 -8.62 2.76 3.62
N ILE A 237 -9.92 2.90 3.58
CA ILE A 237 -10.87 1.80 3.81
C ILE A 237 -11.23 1.17 2.47
N ILE A 238 -11.04 -0.15 2.36
CA ILE A 238 -11.21 -0.91 1.13
C ILE A 238 -12.29 -1.98 1.35
N PRO A 239 -13.36 -2.03 0.56
CA PRO A 239 -14.34 -3.12 0.63
C PRO A 239 -13.68 -4.49 0.45
N VAL A 240 -14.07 -5.49 1.24
CA VAL A 240 -13.61 -6.86 1.05
C VAL A 240 -13.98 -7.38 -0.34
N ILE A 241 -13.09 -8.18 -0.92
CA ILE A 241 -13.41 -8.98 -2.11
C ILE A 241 -13.76 -10.38 -1.61
N PRO A 242 -15.00 -10.87 -1.85
CA PRO A 242 -15.43 -12.18 -1.38
C PRO A 242 -14.68 -13.30 -2.09
N GLN A 243 -13.70 -13.88 -1.41
CA GLN A 243 -12.85 -14.94 -1.94
C GLN A 243 -12.43 -15.90 -0.81
N TYR A 244 -11.97 -17.08 -1.17
CA TYR A 244 -11.44 -18.10 -0.26
C TYR A 244 -12.42 -18.40 0.88
N LYS A 245 -12.00 -18.24 2.14
CA LYS A 245 -12.86 -18.50 3.30
C LYS A 245 -13.96 -17.45 3.52
N PHE A 246 -13.83 -16.31 2.87
CA PHE A 246 -14.79 -15.19 2.93
C PHE A 246 -15.64 -15.08 1.65
N ALA A 247 -15.75 -16.16 0.88
CA ALA A 247 -16.53 -16.17 -0.37
C ALA A 247 -18.01 -15.82 -0.17
N ASP A 248 -18.58 -16.12 1.02
CA ASP A 248 -19.99 -15.87 1.34
C ASP A 248 -20.24 -14.52 2.05
N ILE A 249 -19.18 -13.72 2.30
CA ILE A 249 -19.33 -12.39 2.89
C ILE A 249 -19.89 -11.42 1.85
N THR A 250 -20.98 -10.74 2.19
CA THR A 250 -21.48 -9.64 1.38
C THR A 250 -20.58 -8.42 1.58
N PRO A 251 -19.94 -7.87 0.51
CA PRO A 251 -19.13 -6.67 0.64
C PRO A 251 -19.95 -5.47 1.11
N PRO A 252 -19.35 -4.50 1.82
CA PRO A 252 -20.01 -3.24 2.12
C PRO A 252 -20.34 -2.48 0.84
N THR A 253 -21.47 -1.76 0.87
CA THR A 253 -21.86 -0.85 -0.21
C THR A 253 -20.94 0.39 -0.26
N PRO A 254 -20.99 1.19 -1.33
CA PRO A 254 -20.30 2.48 -1.36
C PRO A 254 -20.74 3.41 -0.22
N GLU A 255 -22.03 3.37 0.14
CA GLU A 255 -22.63 4.14 1.22
C GLU A 255 -22.09 3.68 2.58
N ASP A 256 -22.03 2.37 2.85
CA ASP A 256 -21.43 1.80 4.07
C ASP A 256 -19.96 2.20 4.21
N LYS A 257 -19.22 2.16 3.10
CA LYS A 257 -17.82 2.62 3.07
C LYS A 257 -17.71 4.10 3.42
N GLN A 258 -18.56 4.95 2.86
CA GLN A 258 -18.54 6.39 3.12
C GLN A 258 -18.86 6.67 4.57
N GLU A 259 -19.91 6.05 5.13
CA GLU A 259 -20.28 6.17 6.54
C GLU A 259 -19.11 5.75 7.44
N MET A 260 -18.48 4.62 7.15
CA MET A 260 -17.31 4.17 7.90
C MET A 260 -16.14 5.18 7.83
N GLN A 261 -15.89 5.76 6.65
CA GLN A 261 -14.89 6.82 6.52
C GLN A 261 -15.25 8.06 7.34
N ASP A 262 -16.53 8.42 7.41
CA ASP A 262 -16.99 9.56 8.22
C ASP A 262 -16.84 9.28 9.73
N ARG A 263 -17.09 8.05 10.18
CA ARG A 263 -16.82 7.60 11.56
C ARG A 263 -15.33 7.63 11.92
N CYS A 264 -14.45 7.38 10.96
CA CYS A 264 -13.00 7.38 11.16
C CYS A 264 -12.34 8.76 11.00
N ALA A 265 -12.96 9.67 10.27
CA ALA A 265 -12.39 10.98 9.94
C ALA A 265 -12.00 11.85 11.16
N PRO A 266 -12.68 11.80 12.32
CA PRO A 266 -12.27 12.53 13.52
C PRO A 266 -10.92 12.09 14.10
N TYR A 267 -10.47 10.87 13.80
CA TYR A 267 -9.26 10.28 14.34
C TYR A 267 -8.08 10.30 13.37
N LEU A 268 -8.37 10.06 12.09
CA LEU A 268 -7.32 9.95 11.06
C LEU A 268 -7.89 10.35 9.69
N ARG A 269 -7.12 11.16 8.95
CA ARG A 269 -7.45 11.58 7.59
C ARG A 269 -7.81 10.38 6.72
N GLN A 270 -8.92 10.49 5.95
CA GLN A 270 -9.41 9.42 5.09
C GLN A 270 -9.06 9.65 3.61
N MET A 271 -8.48 8.64 2.96
CA MET A 271 -8.31 8.61 1.51
C MET A 271 -9.64 8.21 0.84
N ARG A 272 -10.31 9.16 0.19
CA ARG A 272 -11.64 8.93 -0.43
C ARG A 272 -11.56 8.59 -1.93
N HIS A 273 -10.44 8.89 -2.58
CA HIS A 273 -10.23 8.77 -4.04
C HIS A 273 -9.54 7.47 -4.50
N CYS A 274 -9.48 6.44 -3.64
CA CYS A 274 -8.87 5.17 -4.01
C CYS A 274 -9.72 4.41 -5.05
N VAL A 275 -9.07 4.03 -6.17
CA VAL A 275 -9.71 3.30 -7.28
C VAL A 275 -9.22 1.84 -7.40
N ARG A 276 -8.43 1.35 -6.48
CA ARG A 276 -7.68 0.08 -6.55
C ARG A 276 -6.85 -0.03 -7.83
N CYS A 277 -5.58 -0.22 -7.68
CA CYS A 277 -4.67 -0.36 -8.81
C CYS A 277 -4.54 -1.82 -9.29
N ARG A 278 -3.56 -2.09 -10.12
CA ARG A 278 -3.00 -3.40 -10.43
C ARG A 278 -1.58 -3.42 -9.87
N ALA A 279 -1.02 -4.59 -9.61
CA ALA A 279 0.39 -4.71 -9.19
C ALA A 279 1.38 -4.29 -10.29
N ASP A 280 0.91 -4.17 -11.54
CA ASP A 280 1.63 -3.69 -12.72
C ASP A 280 1.07 -2.35 -13.27
N ALA A 281 0.34 -1.59 -12.48
CA ALA A 281 -0.32 -0.37 -12.92
C ALA A 281 0.67 0.75 -13.28
N ILE A 282 0.50 1.35 -14.45
CA ILE A 282 1.33 2.49 -14.92
C ILE A 282 0.41 3.60 -15.42
N GLY A 283 0.67 4.83 -15.02
CA GLY A 283 -0.09 5.99 -15.44
C GLY A 283 -0.82 6.69 -14.30
N LYS A 284 -1.77 7.56 -14.62
CA LYS A 284 -2.66 8.19 -13.64
C LYS A 284 -3.65 7.19 -13.07
N LEU A 285 -4.13 7.43 -11.87
CA LEU A 285 -5.15 6.59 -11.24
C LEU A 285 -6.42 6.53 -12.10
N GLY A 286 -6.85 5.32 -12.46
CA GLY A 286 -7.99 5.11 -13.37
C GLY A 286 -7.70 5.31 -14.86
N GLN A 287 -6.50 5.72 -15.24
CA GLN A 287 -6.06 5.92 -16.62
C GLN A 287 -4.75 5.15 -16.88
N ASP A 288 -4.82 3.83 -16.69
CA ASP A 288 -3.66 2.96 -16.79
C ASP A 288 -3.22 2.75 -18.26
N VAL A 289 -1.91 2.85 -18.51
CA VAL A 289 -1.28 2.69 -19.82
C VAL A 289 -0.39 1.45 -19.95
N GLN A 290 -0.30 0.61 -18.90
CA GLN A 290 0.60 -0.54 -18.84
C GLN A 290 0.40 -1.53 -20.02
N SER A 291 -0.82 -1.75 -20.48
CA SER A 291 -1.09 -2.71 -21.58
C SER A 291 -0.39 -2.29 -22.87
N SER A 292 -0.39 -0.99 -23.19
CA SER A 292 0.30 -0.48 -24.39
C SER A 292 1.82 -0.55 -24.23
N ILE A 293 2.35 -0.26 -23.05
CA ILE A 293 3.78 -0.34 -22.77
C ILE A 293 4.29 -1.78 -22.87
N PHE A 294 3.60 -2.73 -22.22
CA PHE A 294 3.97 -4.14 -22.31
C PHE A 294 3.83 -4.70 -23.74
N GLN A 295 2.88 -4.22 -24.52
CA GLN A 295 2.77 -4.61 -25.93
C GLN A 295 3.99 -4.12 -26.72
N GLN A 296 4.36 -2.86 -26.61
CA GLN A 296 5.54 -2.28 -27.25
C GLN A 296 6.84 -3.02 -26.88
N MET A 297 7.03 -3.32 -25.59
CA MET A 297 8.19 -4.09 -25.12
C MET A 297 8.25 -5.52 -25.68
N ARG A 298 7.10 -6.15 -25.94
CA ARG A 298 7.05 -7.47 -26.61
C ARG A 298 7.40 -7.39 -28.09
N ASP A 299 7.00 -6.33 -28.77
CA ASP A 299 7.24 -6.17 -30.18
C ASP A 299 8.73 -5.83 -30.45
N GLU A 300 9.36 -5.02 -29.60
CA GLU A 300 10.80 -4.73 -29.65
C GLU A 300 11.69 -5.97 -29.39
N LYS A 301 11.23 -6.95 -28.60
CA LYS A 301 11.96 -8.22 -28.37
C LYS A 301 11.91 -9.19 -29.55
N LYS A 302 11.06 -8.93 -30.56
CA LYS A 302 10.92 -9.78 -31.79
C LYS A 302 11.76 -9.27 -32.97
N GLU A 303 12.24 -8.05 -32.90
CA GLU A 303 13.18 -7.43 -33.84
C GLU A 303 14.64 -7.68 -33.42
#